data_0c601fcdf3102e10896fb3c64353d8c5
#
_entry.id   0c601fcdf3102e10896fb3c64353d8c5
#
_cell.length_a   1.000
_cell.length_b   1.000
_cell.length_c   1.000
_cell.angle_alpha   90.00
_cell.angle_beta   90.00
_cell.angle_gamma   90.00
#
_symmetry.space_group_name_H-M   'P 1'
#
loop_
_entity.id
_entity.type
_entity.pdbx_description
1 polymer ?
#
loop_
_entity_poly.entity_id
_entity_poly.type
_entity_poly.pdbx_seq_one_letter_code
_entity_poly.pdbx_strand_id
1 'polypeptide(L)'
;MFIDQAIIRIKAGDGGNGCMAFRREKFVPRGGPSGGDGGRGGDIVMESSERHNTLVHFRFNPEYNAERGRHGEGSNRTGRDGESVVLKVPVGTIVYDNQTGEKVHDFSQADERIVVAHGGRGGRGNQHFATSTHQAPREHEPGKPGDERVLRLELKLLADVGLVGYPNVGKSTLISRISAARPKIADYPFTTLQPNLGVVTIGEPPHEDSYVVADVPGLIEGAHTGTGLGTQFLRHIERTRVLAHMVDVSDSSGRPDPANDFDVIMNELASFGAGLEKKPMMVVASKVDVANPDKLAKLRKYAKKLKLDFYEISAVTGQGIPELQYALGRRVKEVRAGVHAPRKPARKKVAARKTAKRIPKRAAFKKRKSR
;
A
#
# COMPACT_ATOMS: atom_id res chain seq x y z
N MET A 1 -0.61 0.21 -17.98
CA MET A 1 0.75 0.71 -17.66
C MET A 1 0.83 0.83 -16.16
N PHE A 2 1.80 0.21 -15.50
CA PHE A 2 2.04 0.37 -14.05
C PHE A 2 3.00 1.54 -13.83
N ILE A 3 2.66 2.45 -12.93
CA ILE A 3 3.49 3.59 -12.54
C ILE A 3 3.47 3.66 -11.01
N ASP A 4 4.65 3.64 -10.44
CA ASP A 4 4.92 3.62 -8.99
C ASP A 4 5.36 4.97 -8.44
N GLN A 5 5.69 5.91 -9.32
CA GLN A 5 6.09 7.26 -8.93
C GLN A 5 5.43 8.30 -9.84
N ALA A 6 4.90 9.37 -9.22
CA ALA A 6 4.33 10.50 -9.93
C ALA A 6 4.66 11.80 -9.19
N ILE A 7 4.87 12.86 -9.93
CA ILE A 7 5.00 14.23 -9.39
C ILE A 7 3.75 14.99 -9.78
N ILE A 8 3.11 15.62 -8.80
CA ILE A 8 1.91 16.43 -8.98
C ILE A 8 2.10 17.82 -8.41
N ARG A 9 1.48 18.79 -9.05
CA ARG A 9 1.33 20.16 -8.55
C ARG A 9 -0.09 20.32 -8.02
N ILE A 10 -0.22 20.73 -6.80
CA ILE A 10 -1.50 20.97 -6.15
C ILE A 10 -1.60 22.42 -5.74
N LYS A 11 -2.77 23.03 -5.97
CA LYS A 11 -3.10 24.37 -5.52
C LYS A 11 -4.47 24.35 -4.85
N ALA A 12 -4.51 24.69 -3.57
CA ALA A 12 -5.77 24.90 -2.85
C ALA A 12 -6.43 26.21 -3.31
N GLY A 13 -7.73 26.31 -3.14
CA GLY A 13 -8.50 27.47 -3.56
C GLY A 13 -8.10 28.73 -2.77
N ASP A 14 -8.03 29.86 -3.43
CA ASP A 14 -7.86 31.15 -2.75
C ASP A 14 -9.16 31.53 -2.03
N GLY A 15 -9.06 32.29 -0.94
CA GLY A 15 -10.22 32.88 -0.28
C GLY A 15 -10.87 33.98 -1.13
N GLY A 16 -12.18 34.12 -1.00
CA GLY A 16 -12.93 35.23 -1.57
C GLY A 16 -12.62 36.53 -0.84
N ASN A 17 -12.67 37.67 -1.51
CA ASN A 17 -12.51 38.97 -0.86
C ASN A 17 -13.76 39.30 -0.03
N GLY A 18 -13.58 40.01 1.09
CA GLY A 18 -14.67 40.66 1.77
C GLY A 18 -15.28 41.79 0.92
N CYS A 19 -16.50 42.14 1.19
CA CYS A 19 -17.25 43.18 0.46
C CYS A 19 -17.27 44.50 1.23
N MET A 20 -17.18 45.59 0.49
CA MET A 20 -17.49 46.94 1.00
C MET A 20 -18.89 47.32 0.51
N ALA A 21 -19.89 47.27 1.38
CA ALA A 21 -21.25 47.69 1.06
C ALA A 21 -21.87 48.45 2.20
N PHE A 22 -22.84 49.29 1.89
CA PHE A 22 -23.63 50.05 2.85
C PHE A 22 -25.11 49.77 2.60
N ARG A 23 -25.87 49.66 3.67
CA ARG A 23 -27.32 49.46 3.62
C ARG A 23 -27.98 50.72 3.06
N ARG A 24 -28.83 50.59 2.06
CA ARG A 24 -29.64 51.64 1.46
C ARG A 24 -31.08 51.20 1.33
N GLU A 25 -31.96 51.83 2.12
CA GLU A 25 -33.38 51.52 2.09
C GLU A 25 -34.17 52.83 2.03
N LYS A 26 -35.47 52.75 1.61
CA LYS A 26 -36.32 53.93 1.34
C LYS A 26 -36.40 54.94 2.50
N PHE A 27 -36.32 54.49 3.74
CA PHE A 27 -36.39 55.34 4.94
C PHE A 27 -35.12 55.30 5.79
N VAL A 28 -34.01 54.73 5.29
CA VAL A 28 -32.74 54.65 5.98
C VAL A 28 -31.64 55.22 5.09
N PRO A 29 -31.54 56.56 4.97
CA PRO A 29 -30.61 57.18 4.03
C PRO A 29 -29.13 57.02 4.44
N ARG A 30 -28.82 56.74 5.71
CA ARG A 30 -27.49 56.49 6.25
C ARG A 30 -27.44 55.15 6.93
N GLY A 31 -27.70 54.05 6.16
CA GLY A 31 -27.53 52.70 6.66
C GLY A 31 -26.06 52.40 6.97
N GLY A 32 -25.82 51.61 8.01
CA GLY A 32 -24.47 51.18 8.41
C GLY A 32 -23.79 50.29 7.38
N PRO A 33 -22.55 49.87 7.64
CA PRO A 33 -21.84 48.92 6.79
C PRO A 33 -22.56 47.58 6.74
N SER A 34 -22.65 47.02 5.56
CA SER A 34 -23.40 45.77 5.29
C SER A 34 -22.66 44.83 4.32
N GLY A 35 -21.36 45.00 4.19
CA GLY A 35 -20.54 44.10 3.37
C GLY A 35 -20.30 42.75 4.07
N GLY A 36 -20.63 41.67 3.41
CA GLY A 36 -20.39 40.32 3.89
C GLY A 36 -18.95 39.86 3.68
N ASP A 37 -18.61 38.77 4.31
CA ASP A 37 -17.28 38.13 4.23
C ASP A 37 -17.12 37.36 2.93
N GLY A 38 -15.89 37.18 2.47
CA GLY A 38 -15.58 36.22 1.41
C GLY A 38 -15.65 34.77 1.92
N GLY A 39 -15.99 33.85 1.04
CA GLY A 39 -15.95 32.44 1.31
C GLY A 39 -14.50 31.91 1.42
N ARG A 40 -14.34 30.81 2.12
CA ARG A 40 -13.06 30.10 2.19
C ARG A 40 -12.78 29.39 0.86
N GLY A 41 -11.52 29.26 0.46
CA GLY A 41 -11.11 28.40 -0.66
C GLY A 41 -11.22 26.92 -0.33
N GLY A 42 -11.42 26.08 -1.34
CA GLY A 42 -11.45 24.62 -1.20
C GLY A 42 -10.10 24.03 -0.82
N ASP A 43 -10.11 22.99 -0.03
CA ASP A 43 -8.90 22.24 0.36
C ASP A 43 -8.55 21.17 -0.72
N ILE A 44 -7.28 20.74 -0.77
CA ILE A 44 -6.89 19.49 -1.46
C ILE A 44 -6.73 18.40 -0.42
N VAL A 45 -7.52 17.34 -0.57
CA VAL A 45 -7.56 16.17 0.32
C VAL A 45 -7.05 14.97 -0.44
N MET A 46 -6.17 14.18 0.15
CA MET A 46 -5.82 12.86 -0.34
C MET A 46 -6.54 11.78 0.46
N GLU A 47 -7.01 10.76 -0.24
CA GLU A 47 -7.72 9.62 0.33
C GLU A 47 -7.18 8.32 -0.24
N SER A 48 -6.78 7.37 0.62
CA SER A 48 -6.37 6.05 0.18
C SER A 48 -7.57 5.20 -0.24
N SER A 49 -7.40 4.44 -1.33
CA SER A 49 -8.46 3.58 -1.86
C SER A 49 -7.90 2.24 -2.32
N GLU A 50 -8.56 1.16 -1.94
CA GLU A 50 -8.20 -0.19 -2.39
C GLU A 50 -8.53 -0.47 -3.87
N ARG A 51 -9.38 0.38 -4.48
CA ARG A 51 -9.77 0.25 -5.88
C ARG A 51 -8.69 0.73 -6.86
N HIS A 52 -7.69 1.45 -6.36
CA HIS A 52 -6.60 1.97 -7.17
C HIS A 52 -5.32 1.17 -6.88
N ASN A 53 -4.66 0.65 -7.93
CA ASN A 53 -3.47 -0.19 -7.82
C ASN A 53 -2.22 0.46 -8.46
N THR A 54 -2.34 1.69 -8.98
CA THR A 54 -1.27 2.36 -9.73
C THR A 54 -1.45 3.88 -9.67
N LEU A 55 -0.35 4.61 -9.82
CA LEU A 55 -0.32 6.08 -9.90
C LEU A 55 -0.44 6.62 -11.34
N VAL A 56 -0.86 5.77 -12.30
CA VAL A 56 -0.97 6.14 -13.74
C VAL A 56 -1.78 7.41 -13.95
N HIS A 57 -2.92 7.55 -13.24
CA HIS A 57 -3.79 8.71 -13.35
C HIS A 57 -3.05 10.03 -13.07
N PHE A 58 -2.19 10.05 -12.06
CA PHE A 58 -1.43 11.23 -11.65
C PHE A 58 -0.33 11.63 -12.64
N ARG A 59 0.16 10.68 -13.44
CA ARG A 59 1.13 10.98 -14.50
C ARG A 59 0.51 11.69 -15.68
N PHE A 60 -0.73 11.34 -16.04
CA PHE A 60 -1.43 11.97 -17.15
C PHE A 60 -2.11 13.29 -16.73
N ASN A 61 -2.45 13.42 -15.45
CA ASN A 61 -3.05 14.61 -14.88
C ASN A 61 -2.16 15.07 -13.70
N PRO A 62 -1.11 15.86 -13.96
CA PRO A 62 -0.16 16.25 -12.93
C PRO A 62 -0.59 17.50 -12.14
N GLU A 63 -1.68 18.19 -12.54
CA GLU A 63 -2.12 19.45 -11.91
C GLU A 63 -3.52 19.32 -11.34
N TYR A 64 -3.68 19.77 -10.09
CA TYR A 64 -4.96 19.78 -9.38
C TYR A 64 -5.18 21.09 -8.68
N ASN A 65 -6.29 21.73 -8.97
CA ASN A 65 -6.67 23.01 -8.41
C ASN A 65 -8.03 22.89 -7.74
N ALA A 66 -8.15 23.34 -6.48
CA ALA A 66 -9.43 23.46 -5.80
C ALA A 66 -10.11 24.78 -6.11
N GLU A 67 -11.42 24.83 -5.92
CA GLU A 67 -12.24 26.00 -6.23
C GLU A 67 -11.93 27.17 -5.28
N ARG A 68 -11.89 28.37 -5.83
CA ARG A 68 -11.77 29.60 -5.06
C ARG A 68 -13.07 29.91 -4.29
N GLY A 69 -12.97 30.44 -3.07
CA GLY A 69 -14.11 31.01 -2.35
C GLY A 69 -14.69 32.22 -3.09
N ARG A 70 -16.02 32.35 -3.11
CA ARG A 70 -16.68 33.50 -3.71
C ARG A 70 -16.48 34.75 -2.87
N HIS A 71 -16.51 35.89 -3.53
CA HIS A 71 -16.45 37.20 -2.84
C HIS A 71 -17.72 37.40 -2.00
N GLY A 72 -17.57 38.11 -0.90
CA GLY A 72 -18.72 38.62 -0.13
C GLY A 72 -19.56 39.57 -0.94
N GLU A 73 -20.83 39.70 -0.59
CA GLU A 73 -21.80 40.58 -1.24
C GLU A 73 -22.39 41.54 -0.24
N GLY A 74 -23.14 42.51 -0.75
CA GLY A 74 -23.92 43.43 0.10
C GLY A 74 -24.99 42.71 0.92
N SER A 75 -25.62 43.43 1.85
CA SER A 75 -26.65 42.92 2.75
C SER A 75 -26.18 41.78 3.65
N ASN A 76 -24.91 41.85 4.07
CA ASN A 76 -24.22 40.85 4.95
C ASN A 76 -24.19 39.45 4.38
N ARG A 77 -24.24 39.29 3.06
CA ARG A 77 -24.15 37.96 2.43
C ARG A 77 -22.70 37.52 2.34
N THR A 78 -22.39 36.42 3.05
CA THR A 78 -21.10 35.76 2.95
C THR A 78 -20.98 35.03 1.61
N GLY A 79 -19.83 35.13 0.97
CA GLY A 79 -19.51 34.36 -0.23
C GLY A 79 -19.55 32.86 0.05
N ARG A 80 -19.94 32.04 -0.94
CA ARG A 80 -19.91 30.57 -0.84
C ARG A 80 -18.46 30.10 -0.76
N ASP A 81 -18.21 29.08 0.08
CA ASP A 81 -16.93 28.40 0.14
C ASP A 81 -16.67 27.63 -1.16
N GLY A 82 -15.41 27.55 -1.56
CA GLY A 82 -14.96 26.75 -2.70
C GLY A 82 -15.05 25.24 -2.42
N GLU A 83 -15.30 24.45 -3.45
CA GLU A 83 -15.35 23.01 -3.34
C GLU A 83 -13.93 22.43 -3.17
N SER A 84 -13.79 21.49 -2.23
CA SER A 84 -12.55 20.77 -2.01
C SER A 84 -12.37 19.63 -3.03
N VAL A 85 -11.13 19.37 -3.45
CA VAL A 85 -10.79 18.29 -4.37
C VAL A 85 -10.25 17.10 -3.59
N VAL A 86 -10.83 15.90 -3.83
CA VAL A 86 -10.37 14.65 -3.23
C VAL A 86 -9.58 13.84 -4.25
N LEU A 87 -8.30 13.62 -3.96
CA LEU A 87 -7.37 12.83 -4.77
C LEU A 87 -7.28 11.42 -4.20
N LYS A 88 -7.75 10.42 -4.97
CA LYS A 88 -7.70 9.02 -4.54
C LYS A 88 -6.37 8.40 -4.91
N VAL A 89 -5.65 7.90 -3.91
CA VAL A 89 -4.35 7.22 -4.06
C VAL A 89 -4.44 5.75 -3.66
N PRO A 90 -3.62 4.86 -4.22
CA PRO A 90 -3.51 3.47 -3.76
C PRO A 90 -3.07 3.39 -2.29
N VAL A 91 -3.54 2.36 -1.58
CA VAL A 91 -2.96 1.98 -0.28
C VAL A 91 -1.49 1.62 -0.45
N GLY A 92 -0.63 2.10 0.43
CA GLY A 92 0.83 1.95 0.32
C GLY A 92 1.51 3.11 -0.41
N THR A 93 0.77 4.20 -0.74
CA THR A 93 1.37 5.40 -1.30
C THR A 93 2.02 6.24 -0.21
N ILE A 94 3.28 6.62 -0.42
CA ILE A 94 3.97 7.63 0.40
C ILE A 94 3.95 8.95 -0.37
N VAL A 95 3.63 10.00 0.35
CA VAL A 95 3.64 11.38 -0.15
C VAL A 95 4.85 12.10 0.42
N TYR A 96 5.65 12.67 -0.45
CA TYR A 96 6.78 13.54 -0.10
C TYR A 96 6.53 14.94 -0.64
N ASP A 97 6.97 15.94 0.10
CA ASP A 97 7.15 17.27 -0.45
C ASP A 97 8.35 17.23 -1.41
N ASN A 98 8.14 17.62 -2.67
CA ASN A 98 9.18 17.50 -3.70
C ASN A 98 10.28 18.56 -3.55
N GLN A 99 10.03 19.65 -2.81
CA GLN A 99 11.01 20.73 -2.58
C GLN A 99 11.89 20.44 -1.38
N THR A 100 11.30 20.00 -0.25
CA THR A 100 12.03 19.73 0.99
C THR A 100 12.53 18.28 1.07
N GLY A 101 11.92 17.35 0.32
CA GLY A 101 12.16 15.92 0.42
C GLY A 101 11.55 15.27 1.67
N GLU A 102 10.86 16.04 2.51
CA GLU A 102 10.23 15.53 3.72
C GLU A 102 9.03 14.65 3.42
N LYS A 103 8.87 13.61 4.23
CA LYS A 103 7.70 12.74 4.16
C LYS A 103 6.51 13.46 4.78
N VAL A 104 5.49 13.72 3.95
CA VAL A 104 4.23 14.34 4.38
C VAL A 104 3.32 13.29 5.01
N HIS A 105 3.13 12.13 4.34
CA HIS A 105 2.24 11.08 4.83
C HIS A 105 2.57 9.70 4.21
N ASP A 106 2.09 8.62 4.89
CA ASP A 106 2.24 7.23 4.44
C ASP A 106 0.87 6.54 4.57
N PHE A 107 0.18 6.36 3.47
CA PHE A 107 -1.14 5.73 3.43
C PHE A 107 -1.00 4.23 3.62
N SER A 108 -1.05 3.76 4.85
CA SER A 108 -0.90 2.35 5.22
C SER A 108 -2.22 1.57 5.26
N GLN A 109 -3.34 2.28 5.43
CA GLN A 109 -4.68 1.70 5.56
C GLN A 109 -5.61 2.23 4.47
N ALA A 110 -6.73 1.52 4.23
CA ALA A 110 -7.77 1.99 3.33
C ALA A 110 -8.58 3.13 3.98
N ASP A 111 -9.17 3.97 3.13
CA ASP A 111 -10.04 5.09 3.52
C ASP A 111 -9.38 6.11 4.47
N GLU A 112 -8.05 6.12 4.52
CA GLU A 112 -7.27 7.09 5.27
C GLU A 112 -7.27 8.43 4.54
N ARG A 113 -7.58 9.54 5.26
CA ARG A 113 -7.72 10.88 4.69
C ARG A 113 -6.77 11.87 5.33
N ILE A 114 -6.15 12.73 4.49
CA ILE A 114 -5.31 13.83 4.94
C ILE A 114 -5.53 15.08 4.06
N VAL A 115 -5.52 16.23 4.67
CA VAL A 115 -5.48 17.51 3.94
C VAL A 115 -4.01 17.82 3.61
N VAL A 116 -3.67 17.87 2.32
CA VAL A 116 -2.30 18.13 1.84
C VAL A 116 -2.05 19.58 1.45
N ALA A 117 -3.12 20.33 1.20
CA ALA A 117 -3.05 21.79 0.99
C ALA A 117 -4.35 22.44 1.49
N HIS A 118 -4.22 23.48 2.28
CA HIS A 118 -5.35 24.20 2.88
C HIS A 118 -5.79 25.39 2.02
N GLY A 119 -7.11 25.49 1.83
CA GLY A 119 -7.73 26.65 1.18
C GLY A 119 -7.52 27.96 1.95
N GLY A 120 -7.36 29.04 1.21
CA GLY A 120 -7.18 30.35 1.74
C GLY A 120 -8.41 30.83 2.51
N ARG A 121 -8.19 31.56 3.59
CA ARG A 121 -9.29 32.19 4.37
C ARG A 121 -9.93 33.31 3.59
N GLY A 122 -11.26 33.38 3.60
CA GLY A 122 -12.02 34.53 3.09
C GLY A 122 -11.70 35.81 3.86
N GLY A 123 -11.68 36.92 3.14
CA GLY A 123 -11.48 38.27 3.70
C GLY A 123 -12.72 38.76 4.43
N ARG A 124 -12.54 39.58 5.43
CA ARG A 124 -13.64 40.18 6.21
C ARG A 124 -14.30 41.34 5.46
N GLY A 125 -15.63 41.40 5.50
CA GLY A 125 -16.40 42.53 5.01
C GLY A 125 -16.29 43.75 5.88
N ASN A 126 -16.71 44.94 5.35
CA ASN A 126 -16.58 46.21 6.06
C ASN A 126 -17.39 46.30 7.36
N GLN A 127 -18.40 45.45 7.55
CA GLN A 127 -19.15 45.36 8.81
C GLN A 127 -18.27 45.07 10.03
N HIS A 128 -17.19 44.31 9.86
CA HIS A 128 -16.27 43.92 10.96
C HIS A 128 -15.36 45.05 11.42
N PHE A 129 -15.25 46.14 10.65
CA PHE A 129 -14.40 47.29 10.95
C PHE A 129 -15.21 48.46 11.56
N ALA A 130 -16.51 48.26 11.75
CA ALA A 130 -17.35 49.24 12.41
C ALA A 130 -17.05 49.34 13.90
N THR A 131 -16.78 50.53 14.38
CA THR A 131 -16.59 50.87 15.79
C THR A 131 -17.46 52.08 16.18
N SER A 132 -17.56 52.38 17.48
CA SER A 132 -18.32 53.53 17.95
C SER A 132 -17.84 54.86 17.37
N THR A 133 -16.54 54.95 17.08
CA THR A 133 -15.89 56.14 16.48
C THR A 133 -15.79 56.09 14.97
N HIS A 134 -15.82 54.89 14.37
CA HIS A 134 -15.74 54.64 12.92
C HIS A 134 -16.96 53.87 12.43
N GLN A 135 -18.09 54.57 12.33
CA GLN A 135 -19.40 53.95 12.03
C GLN A 135 -19.61 53.59 10.55
N ALA A 136 -18.81 54.12 9.63
CA ALA A 136 -18.94 53.90 8.19
C ALA A 136 -17.60 53.47 7.55
N PRO A 137 -16.99 52.35 7.96
CA PRO A 137 -15.70 51.90 7.42
C PRO A 137 -15.85 51.50 5.93
N ARG A 138 -14.88 51.95 5.14
CA ARG A 138 -14.72 51.56 3.73
C ARG A 138 -13.69 50.46 3.54
N GLU A 139 -13.12 49.99 4.64
CA GLU A 139 -12.09 48.96 4.68
C GLU A 139 -12.73 47.59 4.57
N HIS A 140 -12.09 46.72 3.85
CA HIS A 140 -12.39 45.26 3.75
C HIS A 140 -11.09 44.53 3.56
N GLU A 141 -11.04 43.26 3.94
CA GLU A 141 -9.88 42.40 3.76
C GLU A 141 -9.96 41.66 2.43
N PRO A 142 -8.83 41.52 1.68
CA PRO A 142 -8.73 40.57 0.59
C PRO A 142 -8.73 39.16 1.15
N GLY A 143 -9.20 38.20 0.37
CA GLY A 143 -9.03 36.80 0.66
C GLY A 143 -7.54 36.41 0.67
N LYS A 144 -7.17 35.45 1.53
CA LYS A 144 -5.82 34.90 1.57
C LYS A 144 -5.62 33.87 0.47
N PRO A 145 -4.39 33.78 -0.09
CA PRO A 145 -4.09 32.70 -1.04
C PRO A 145 -4.20 31.34 -0.36
N GLY A 146 -4.58 30.31 -1.12
CA GLY A 146 -4.49 28.93 -0.72
C GLY A 146 -3.04 28.40 -0.81
N ASP A 147 -2.79 27.27 -0.15
CA ASP A 147 -1.49 26.60 -0.21
C ASP A 147 -1.21 26.06 -1.62
N GLU A 148 0.04 26.24 -2.09
CA GLU A 148 0.53 25.64 -3.31
C GLU A 148 1.73 24.75 -3.01
N ARG A 149 1.71 23.48 -3.48
CA ARG A 149 2.79 22.53 -3.23
C ARG A 149 3.05 21.67 -4.46
N VAL A 150 4.27 21.19 -4.56
CA VAL A 150 4.66 20.13 -5.49
C VAL A 150 4.93 18.88 -4.68
N LEU A 151 4.13 17.85 -4.90
CA LEU A 151 4.22 16.60 -4.17
C LEU A 151 4.77 15.49 -5.07
N ARG A 152 5.61 14.65 -4.50
CA ARG A 152 6.09 13.42 -5.10
C ARG A 152 5.40 12.25 -4.41
N LEU A 153 4.69 11.47 -5.20
CA LEU A 153 3.99 10.26 -4.79
C LEU A 153 4.84 9.05 -5.11
N GLU A 154 5.03 8.15 -4.16
CA GLU A 154 5.73 6.89 -4.34
C GLU A 154 4.87 5.74 -3.83
N LEU A 155 4.61 4.75 -4.67
CA LEU A 155 3.86 3.56 -4.30
C LEU A 155 4.79 2.49 -3.73
N LYS A 156 4.65 2.20 -2.43
CA LYS A 156 5.43 1.19 -1.72
C LYS A 156 5.01 -0.25 -2.05
N LEU A 157 3.75 -0.44 -2.41
CA LEU A 157 3.21 -1.77 -2.70
C LEU A 157 3.74 -2.24 -4.05
N LEU A 158 4.58 -3.26 -4.04
CA LEU A 158 5.16 -3.81 -5.26
C LEU A 158 4.11 -4.61 -6.05
N ALA A 159 3.36 -5.47 -5.36
CA ALA A 159 2.36 -6.34 -5.96
C ALA A 159 1.39 -6.87 -4.89
N ASP A 160 0.22 -7.33 -5.31
CA ASP A 160 -0.71 -8.03 -4.42
C ASP A 160 -0.26 -9.47 -4.17
N VAL A 161 0.30 -10.12 -5.20
CA VAL A 161 0.79 -11.51 -5.15
C VAL A 161 2.27 -11.55 -5.50
N GLY A 162 3.06 -12.13 -4.61
CA GLY A 162 4.46 -12.47 -4.87
C GLY A 162 4.61 -13.94 -5.26
N LEU A 163 5.21 -14.22 -6.42
CA LEU A 163 5.58 -15.58 -6.80
C LEU A 163 6.93 -15.92 -6.17
N VAL A 164 6.96 -16.95 -5.34
CA VAL A 164 8.18 -17.46 -4.72
C VAL A 164 8.43 -18.89 -5.17
N GLY A 165 9.68 -19.28 -5.27
CA GLY A 165 10.06 -20.62 -5.73
C GLY A 165 11.44 -20.61 -6.34
N TYR A 166 12.02 -21.77 -6.51
CA TYR A 166 13.36 -21.95 -7.08
C TYR A 166 13.48 -21.35 -8.50
N PRO A 167 14.70 -21.06 -8.97
CA PRO A 167 14.93 -20.73 -10.37
C PRO A 167 14.37 -21.80 -11.31
N ASN A 168 13.89 -21.39 -12.47
CA ASN A 168 13.36 -22.26 -13.53
C ASN A 168 12.09 -23.07 -13.16
N VAL A 169 11.43 -22.77 -12.04
CA VAL A 169 10.14 -23.38 -11.66
C VAL A 169 8.97 -22.90 -12.52
N GLY A 170 9.19 -21.89 -13.38
CA GLY A 170 8.18 -21.36 -14.30
C GLY A 170 7.48 -20.09 -13.85
N LYS A 171 8.02 -19.32 -12.89
CA LYS A 171 7.44 -18.05 -12.39
C LYS A 171 7.20 -17.04 -13.50
N SER A 172 8.23 -16.70 -14.25
CA SER A 172 8.15 -15.70 -15.34
C SER A 172 7.26 -16.16 -16.48
N THR A 173 7.24 -17.49 -16.77
CA THR A 173 6.33 -18.09 -17.75
C THR A 173 4.87 -17.96 -17.29
N LEU A 174 4.61 -18.20 -16.01
CA LEU A 174 3.27 -18.04 -15.44
C LEU A 174 2.81 -16.58 -15.58
N ILE A 175 3.63 -15.60 -15.19
CA ILE A 175 3.27 -14.17 -15.31
C ILE A 175 2.96 -13.80 -16.76
N SER A 176 3.78 -14.25 -17.71
CA SER A 176 3.56 -13.99 -19.13
C SER A 176 2.24 -14.56 -19.64
N ARG A 177 1.76 -15.64 -19.04
CA ARG A 177 0.52 -16.31 -19.42
C ARG A 177 -0.73 -15.70 -18.79
N ILE A 178 -0.62 -15.23 -17.53
CA ILE A 178 -1.77 -14.70 -16.78
C ILE A 178 -1.96 -13.19 -16.92
N SER A 179 -0.94 -12.48 -17.38
CA SER A 179 -1.00 -11.02 -17.51
C SER A 179 -1.87 -10.60 -18.69
N ALA A 180 -2.82 -9.70 -18.46
CA ALA A 180 -3.67 -9.09 -19.49
C ALA A 180 -2.88 -8.17 -20.46
N ALA A 181 -1.69 -7.74 -20.04
CA ALA A 181 -0.75 -6.97 -20.88
C ALA A 181 0.62 -7.63 -20.81
N ARG A 182 1.51 -7.32 -21.80
CA ARG A 182 2.90 -7.81 -21.73
C ARG A 182 3.53 -7.45 -20.39
N PRO A 183 4.11 -8.42 -19.67
CA PRO A 183 4.79 -8.15 -18.40
C PRO A 183 5.81 -7.03 -18.60
N LYS A 184 5.86 -6.10 -17.66
CA LYS A 184 6.85 -5.03 -17.66
C LYS A 184 7.95 -5.35 -16.67
N ILE A 185 9.16 -5.23 -17.14
CA ILE A 185 10.33 -5.10 -16.30
C ILE A 185 10.26 -3.70 -15.70
N ALA A 186 10.14 -3.60 -14.39
CA ALA A 186 10.05 -2.31 -13.71
C ALA A 186 11.41 -1.94 -13.11
N ASP A 187 11.93 -0.78 -13.53
CA ASP A 187 13.12 -0.18 -12.93
C ASP A 187 12.71 0.54 -11.64
N TYR A 188 12.90 -0.12 -10.51
CA TYR A 188 12.72 0.53 -9.23
C TYR A 188 14.07 1.05 -8.72
N PRO A 189 14.16 2.31 -8.29
CA PRO A 189 15.44 2.90 -7.83
C PRO A 189 16.04 2.20 -6.61
N PHE A 190 15.28 1.33 -5.97
CA PHE A 190 15.68 0.53 -4.81
C PHE A 190 15.88 -0.96 -5.12
N THR A 191 15.85 -1.38 -6.39
CA THR A 191 16.00 -2.78 -6.80
C THR A 191 17.25 -2.94 -7.67
N THR A 192 18.13 -3.87 -7.29
CA THR A 192 19.27 -4.29 -8.14
C THR A 192 18.86 -5.33 -9.17
N LEU A 193 17.74 -6.01 -8.94
CA LEU A 193 17.12 -6.97 -9.85
C LEU A 193 15.71 -6.45 -10.19
N GLN A 194 15.45 -6.30 -11.47
CA GLN A 194 14.18 -5.79 -11.99
C GLN A 194 13.10 -6.88 -11.89
N PRO A 195 12.05 -6.69 -11.06
CA PRO A 195 10.97 -7.66 -10.99
C PRO A 195 10.09 -7.60 -12.25
N ASN A 196 9.66 -8.76 -12.73
CA ASN A 196 8.63 -8.83 -13.76
C ASN A 196 7.26 -8.67 -13.11
N LEU A 197 6.51 -7.65 -13.52
CA LEU A 197 5.16 -7.38 -13.04
C LEU A 197 4.12 -7.74 -14.10
N GLY A 198 3.06 -8.42 -13.68
CA GLY A 198 1.90 -8.71 -14.49
C GLY A 198 0.62 -8.22 -13.82
N VAL A 199 -0.28 -7.59 -14.60
CA VAL A 199 -1.63 -7.24 -14.14
C VAL A 199 -2.58 -8.34 -14.58
N VAL A 200 -3.26 -8.94 -13.62
CA VAL A 200 -4.25 -9.99 -13.84
C VAL A 200 -5.63 -9.40 -13.64
N THR A 201 -6.49 -9.54 -14.63
CA THR A 201 -7.90 -9.14 -14.55
C THR A 201 -8.76 -10.40 -14.37
N ILE A 202 -9.72 -10.34 -13.44
CA ILE A 202 -10.69 -11.39 -13.16
C ILE A 202 -12.10 -10.83 -13.19
N GLY A 203 -13.06 -11.62 -13.63
CA GLY A 203 -14.45 -11.21 -13.79
C GLY A 203 -14.76 -10.72 -15.19
N GLU A 204 -16.01 -10.38 -15.42
CA GLU A 204 -16.52 -9.83 -16.68
C GLU A 204 -16.99 -8.38 -16.47
N PRO A 205 -16.91 -7.52 -17.51
CA PRO A 205 -17.46 -6.17 -17.43
C PRO A 205 -18.95 -6.17 -17.06
N PRO A 206 -19.44 -5.29 -16.18
CA PRO A 206 -18.74 -4.14 -15.56
C PRO A 206 -18.08 -4.45 -14.20
N HIS A 207 -17.97 -5.70 -13.81
CA HIS A 207 -17.47 -6.14 -12.47
C HIS A 207 -16.05 -6.73 -12.54
N GLU A 208 -15.19 -6.15 -13.36
CA GLU A 208 -13.79 -6.53 -13.43
C GLU A 208 -13.02 -6.10 -12.17
N ASP A 209 -12.29 -7.07 -11.61
CA ASP A 209 -11.30 -6.81 -10.57
C ASP A 209 -9.90 -7.08 -11.11
N SER A 210 -8.94 -6.32 -10.64
CA SER A 210 -7.55 -6.53 -11.01
C SER A 210 -6.63 -6.63 -9.80
N TYR A 211 -5.58 -7.43 -9.95
CA TYR A 211 -4.49 -7.51 -8.98
C TYR A 211 -3.15 -7.62 -9.70
N VAL A 212 -2.09 -7.21 -9.01
CA VAL A 212 -0.73 -7.21 -9.54
C VAL A 212 0.01 -8.44 -9.02
N VAL A 213 0.67 -9.17 -9.93
CA VAL A 213 1.54 -10.31 -9.62
C VAL A 213 2.98 -9.91 -9.92
N ALA A 214 3.88 -10.18 -8.99
CA ALA A 214 5.32 -9.96 -9.17
C ALA A 214 6.05 -11.30 -9.22
N ASP A 215 6.92 -11.47 -10.25
CA ASP A 215 8.00 -12.45 -10.19
C ASP A 215 9.08 -11.87 -9.29
N VAL A 216 9.35 -12.55 -8.22
CA VAL A 216 10.38 -12.14 -7.31
C VAL A 216 11.61 -13.01 -7.58
N PRO A 217 12.60 -12.55 -8.40
CA PRO A 217 13.78 -13.31 -8.74
C PRO A 217 14.73 -13.40 -7.54
N GLY A 218 15.44 -14.51 -7.35
CA GLY A 218 16.62 -14.55 -6.48
C GLY A 218 16.53 -15.32 -5.16
N LEU A 219 15.53 -16.17 -4.92
CA LEU A 219 15.63 -17.18 -3.87
C LEU A 219 16.58 -18.30 -4.35
N ILE A 220 17.83 -18.22 -3.89
CA ILE A 220 18.88 -19.23 -4.10
C ILE A 220 19.38 -19.66 -2.71
N GLU A 221 19.66 -20.92 -2.52
CA GLU A 221 20.30 -21.44 -1.30
C GLU A 221 21.48 -20.55 -0.89
N GLY A 222 21.43 -19.97 0.32
CA GLY A 222 22.49 -19.13 0.85
C GLY A 222 22.30 -17.62 0.68
N ALA A 223 21.15 -17.12 0.21
CA ALA A 223 20.89 -15.68 0.08
C ALA A 223 21.02 -14.91 1.42
N HIS A 224 20.90 -15.60 2.56
CA HIS A 224 21.06 -15.03 3.91
C HIS A 224 22.52 -14.87 4.33
N THR A 225 23.50 -15.47 3.64
CA THR A 225 24.91 -15.46 4.04
C THR A 225 25.71 -14.21 3.62
N GLY A 226 25.04 -13.13 3.20
CA GLY A 226 25.68 -11.81 3.21
C GLY A 226 26.21 -11.25 1.89
N THR A 227 25.91 -11.84 0.74
CA THR A 227 26.31 -11.27 -0.57
C THR A 227 25.35 -10.19 -1.11
N GLY A 228 24.58 -9.52 -0.24
CA GLY A 228 23.82 -8.29 -0.57
C GLY A 228 22.56 -8.45 -1.45
N LEU A 229 22.49 -9.48 -2.29
CA LEU A 229 21.38 -9.71 -3.23
C LEU A 229 20.13 -10.26 -2.55
N GLY A 230 20.27 -11.13 -1.55
CA GLY A 230 19.13 -11.78 -0.87
C GLY A 230 18.30 -10.84 0.00
N THR A 231 18.93 -9.91 0.71
CA THR A 231 18.22 -8.98 1.63
C THR A 231 17.40 -7.94 0.90
N GLN A 232 17.86 -7.45 -0.26
CA GLN A 232 17.09 -6.51 -1.07
C GLN A 232 15.88 -7.18 -1.70
N PHE A 233 16.05 -8.41 -2.14
CA PHE A 233 15.01 -9.27 -2.68
C PHE A 233 13.88 -9.52 -1.68
N LEU A 234 14.19 -9.88 -0.45
CA LEU A 234 13.20 -10.17 0.59
C LEU A 234 12.38 -8.93 0.99
N ARG A 235 12.92 -7.71 0.81
CA ARG A 235 12.14 -6.46 0.90
C ARG A 235 11.04 -6.34 -0.15
N HIS A 236 11.19 -6.99 -1.31
CA HIS A 236 10.13 -7.00 -2.33
C HIS A 236 8.98 -7.91 -1.92
N ILE A 237 9.29 -9.08 -1.33
CA ILE A 237 8.27 -9.98 -0.79
C ILE A 237 7.54 -9.32 0.38
N GLU A 238 8.22 -8.55 1.21
CA GLU A 238 7.60 -7.78 2.29
C GLU A 238 6.47 -6.86 1.77
N ARG A 239 6.62 -6.36 0.56
CA ARG A 239 5.67 -5.46 -0.11
C ARG A 239 4.59 -6.18 -0.92
N THR A 240 4.40 -7.48 -0.72
CA THR A 240 3.30 -8.26 -1.29
C THR A 240 2.29 -8.62 -0.22
N ARG A 241 1.04 -8.88 -0.61
CA ARG A 241 -0.06 -9.22 0.31
C ARG A 241 -0.21 -10.73 0.48
N VAL A 242 -0.08 -11.48 -0.61
CA VAL A 242 -0.26 -12.93 -0.70
C VAL A 242 0.97 -13.54 -1.36
N LEU A 243 1.35 -14.74 -0.97
CA LEU A 243 2.43 -15.49 -1.60
C LEU A 243 1.88 -16.70 -2.35
N ALA A 244 2.33 -16.91 -3.58
CA ALA A 244 2.14 -18.14 -4.34
C ALA A 244 3.47 -18.89 -4.42
N HIS A 245 3.60 -19.94 -3.63
CA HIS A 245 4.82 -20.75 -3.58
C HIS A 245 4.78 -21.83 -4.64
N MET A 246 5.56 -21.64 -5.69
CA MET A 246 5.67 -22.55 -6.83
C MET A 246 6.74 -23.61 -6.59
N VAL A 247 6.36 -24.87 -6.78
CA VAL A 247 7.23 -26.04 -6.65
C VAL A 247 7.18 -26.87 -7.92
N ASP A 248 8.34 -27.19 -8.49
CA ASP A 248 8.47 -28.01 -9.69
C ASP A 248 8.29 -29.48 -9.34
N VAL A 249 7.33 -30.15 -9.96
CA VAL A 249 7.03 -31.57 -9.75
C VAL A 249 7.51 -32.45 -10.89
N SER A 250 8.27 -31.88 -11.85
CA SER A 250 8.88 -32.64 -12.93
C SER A 250 10.19 -33.31 -12.50
N ASP A 251 10.62 -34.32 -13.27
CA ASP A 251 11.94 -34.91 -13.06
C ASP A 251 13.08 -34.07 -13.60
N SER A 252 12.77 -33.14 -14.52
CA SER A 252 13.76 -32.23 -15.11
C SER A 252 14.34 -31.22 -14.11
N SER A 253 13.71 -31.07 -12.93
CA SER A 253 14.22 -30.19 -11.86
C SER A 253 15.55 -30.66 -11.24
N GLY A 254 15.90 -31.94 -11.39
CA GLY A 254 17.03 -32.57 -10.73
C GLY A 254 16.88 -32.68 -9.21
N ARG A 255 15.73 -32.34 -8.65
CA ARG A 255 15.45 -32.32 -7.21
C ARG A 255 14.55 -33.49 -6.83
N PRO A 256 14.97 -34.32 -5.86
CA PRO A 256 14.24 -35.54 -5.53
C PRO A 256 12.99 -35.32 -4.68
N ASP A 257 12.96 -34.24 -3.86
CA ASP A 257 11.93 -34.02 -2.84
C ASP A 257 11.28 -32.64 -2.89
N PRO A 258 10.07 -32.53 -3.46
CA PRO A 258 9.36 -31.25 -3.55
C PRO A 258 8.89 -30.71 -2.18
N ALA A 259 8.76 -31.57 -1.15
CA ALA A 259 8.44 -31.10 0.20
C ALA A 259 9.66 -30.41 0.86
N ASN A 260 10.86 -30.94 0.61
CA ASN A 260 12.10 -30.31 1.07
C ASN A 260 12.34 -28.98 0.35
N ASP A 261 12.07 -28.91 -0.96
CA ASP A 261 12.17 -27.65 -1.72
C ASP A 261 11.26 -26.57 -1.14
N PHE A 262 10.04 -26.95 -0.75
CA PHE A 262 9.13 -26.03 -0.06
C PHE A 262 9.71 -25.57 1.29
N ASP A 263 10.21 -26.49 2.11
CA ASP A 263 10.74 -26.18 3.45
C ASP A 263 11.98 -25.29 3.38
N VAL A 264 12.88 -25.49 2.42
CA VAL A 264 14.09 -24.67 2.25
C VAL A 264 13.71 -23.22 2.01
N ILE A 265 12.78 -22.96 1.10
CA ILE A 265 12.32 -21.59 0.82
C ILE A 265 11.57 -20.99 2.02
N MET A 266 10.75 -21.79 2.73
CA MET A 266 10.07 -21.31 3.93
C MET A 266 11.04 -20.95 5.06
N ASN A 267 12.12 -21.70 5.22
CA ASN A 267 13.16 -21.39 6.20
C ASN A 267 13.93 -20.12 5.82
N GLU A 268 14.15 -19.89 4.52
CA GLU A 268 14.79 -18.68 4.04
C GLU A 268 13.92 -17.44 4.29
N LEU A 269 12.61 -17.53 4.00
CA LEU A 269 11.64 -16.48 4.33
C LEU A 269 11.57 -16.20 5.84
N ALA A 270 11.63 -17.24 6.67
CA ALA A 270 11.61 -17.12 8.12
C ALA A 270 12.90 -16.48 8.67
N SER A 271 14.05 -16.77 8.06
CA SER A 271 15.36 -16.25 8.47
C SER A 271 15.49 -14.75 8.26
N PHE A 272 14.73 -14.17 7.33
CA PHE A 272 14.70 -12.72 7.08
C PHE A 272 14.02 -11.94 8.22
N GLY A 273 13.16 -12.55 9.00
CA GLY A 273 12.60 -11.97 10.24
C GLY A 273 11.47 -10.95 10.07
N ALA A 274 11.07 -10.58 8.84
CA ALA A 274 9.99 -9.63 8.58
C ALA A 274 8.57 -10.24 8.70
N GLY A 275 8.46 -11.47 9.23
CA GLY A 275 7.18 -12.17 9.35
C GLY A 275 6.61 -12.67 8.02
N LEU A 276 7.45 -12.82 7.00
CA LEU A 276 7.06 -13.25 5.66
C LEU A 276 6.44 -14.65 5.66
N GLU A 277 6.91 -15.52 6.56
CA GLU A 277 6.38 -16.87 6.78
C GLU A 277 4.93 -16.89 7.29
N LYS A 278 4.43 -15.75 7.79
CA LYS A 278 3.06 -15.60 8.32
C LYS A 278 2.07 -15.10 7.29
N LYS A 279 2.56 -14.66 6.13
CA LYS A 279 1.68 -14.18 5.07
C LYS A 279 0.73 -15.27 4.58
N PRO A 280 -0.48 -14.90 4.12
CA PRO A 280 -1.35 -15.81 3.40
C PRO A 280 -0.61 -16.42 2.22
N MET A 281 -0.61 -17.76 2.14
CA MET A 281 0.17 -18.49 1.14
C MET A 281 -0.66 -19.59 0.48
N MET A 282 -0.39 -19.81 -0.81
CA MET A 282 -0.88 -20.94 -1.59
C MET A 282 0.29 -21.75 -2.12
N VAL A 283 0.15 -23.06 -2.20
CA VAL A 283 1.12 -23.98 -2.83
C VAL A 283 0.70 -24.24 -4.25
N VAL A 284 1.61 -24.04 -5.19
CA VAL A 284 1.37 -24.22 -6.61
C VAL A 284 2.35 -25.26 -7.16
N ALA A 285 1.85 -26.45 -7.51
CA ALA A 285 2.61 -27.45 -8.24
C ALA A 285 2.72 -27.01 -9.70
N SER A 286 3.92 -26.77 -10.19
CA SER A 286 4.19 -26.33 -11.56
C SER A 286 4.67 -27.49 -12.44
N LYS A 287 4.54 -27.32 -13.77
CA LYS A 287 4.92 -28.28 -14.81
C LYS A 287 4.20 -29.63 -14.69
N VAL A 288 2.89 -29.56 -14.41
CA VAL A 288 2.09 -30.80 -14.26
C VAL A 288 1.94 -31.59 -15.55
N ASP A 289 2.20 -30.97 -16.70
CA ASP A 289 2.24 -31.61 -18.03
C ASP A 289 3.36 -32.68 -18.16
N VAL A 290 4.42 -32.53 -17.39
CA VAL A 290 5.58 -33.46 -17.33
C VAL A 290 5.88 -33.88 -15.88
N ALA A 291 4.84 -33.92 -15.05
CA ALA A 291 4.96 -34.23 -13.63
C ALA A 291 5.33 -35.67 -13.36
N ASN A 292 6.16 -35.89 -12.36
CA ASN A 292 6.32 -37.19 -11.74
C ASN A 292 5.15 -37.43 -10.76
N PRO A 293 4.34 -38.49 -10.93
CA PRO A 293 3.15 -38.77 -10.11
C PRO A 293 3.46 -38.86 -8.62
N ASP A 294 4.61 -39.47 -8.26
CA ASP A 294 5.01 -39.61 -6.85
C ASP A 294 5.36 -38.28 -6.19
N LYS A 295 6.08 -37.39 -6.91
CA LYS A 295 6.41 -36.07 -6.46
C LYS A 295 5.15 -35.21 -6.26
N LEU A 296 4.22 -35.28 -7.22
CA LEU A 296 2.95 -34.55 -7.16
C LEU A 296 2.10 -35.05 -5.97
N ALA A 297 1.97 -36.38 -5.79
CA ALA A 297 1.23 -36.94 -4.67
C ALA A 297 1.85 -36.59 -3.31
N LYS A 298 3.19 -36.57 -3.22
CA LYS A 298 3.94 -36.17 -2.03
C LYS A 298 3.69 -34.72 -1.68
N LEU A 299 3.79 -33.80 -2.65
CA LEU A 299 3.56 -32.36 -2.45
C LEU A 299 2.11 -32.08 -2.04
N ARG A 300 1.13 -32.73 -2.70
CA ARG A 300 -0.30 -32.61 -2.35
C ARG A 300 -0.57 -33.06 -0.91
N LYS A 301 -0.01 -34.18 -0.49
CA LYS A 301 -0.11 -34.68 0.90
C LYS A 301 0.53 -33.70 1.89
N TYR A 302 1.66 -33.12 1.50
CA TYR A 302 2.40 -32.17 2.31
C TYR A 302 1.60 -30.85 2.49
N ALA A 303 1.08 -30.26 1.41
CA ALA A 303 0.23 -29.08 1.46
C ALA A 303 -1.02 -29.28 2.33
N LYS A 304 -1.68 -30.46 2.22
CA LYS A 304 -2.81 -30.84 3.08
C LYS A 304 -2.42 -30.91 4.55
N LYS A 305 -1.25 -31.47 4.89
CA LYS A 305 -0.73 -31.50 6.28
C LYS A 305 -0.52 -30.10 6.85
N LEU A 306 -0.07 -29.17 6.02
CA LEU A 306 0.13 -27.77 6.40
C LEU A 306 -1.17 -26.94 6.36
N LYS A 307 -2.29 -27.53 5.89
CA LYS A 307 -3.58 -26.83 5.69
C LYS A 307 -3.45 -25.62 4.76
N LEU A 308 -2.66 -25.74 3.70
CA LEU A 308 -2.49 -24.75 2.65
C LEU A 308 -3.33 -25.12 1.44
N ASP A 309 -3.86 -24.11 0.75
CA ASP A 309 -4.53 -24.28 -0.52
C ASP A 309 -3.52 -24.77 -1.56
N PHE A 310 -3.92 -25.76 -2.38
CA PHE A 310 -3.04 -26.45 -3.32
C PHE A 310 -3.61 -26.39 -4.73
N TYR A 311 -2.81 -25.94 -5.69
CA TYR A 311 -3.17 -25.82 -7.09
C TYR A 311 -2.13 -26.49 -7.98
N GLU A 312 -2.59 -27.08 -9.06
CA GLU A 312 -1.78 -27.81 -10.03
C GLU A 312 -1.87 -27.07 -11.37
N ILE A 313 -0.71 -26.65 -11.91
CA ILE A 313 -0.69 -25.85 -13.12
C ILE A 313 0.37 -26.32 -14.13
N SER A 314 0.07 -26.11 -15.40
CA SER A 314 1.08 -26.05 -16.45
C SER A 314 1.00 -24.68 -17.12
N ALA A 315 2.06 -23.89 -17.00
CA ALA A 315 2.16 -22.59 -17.67
C ALA A 315 2.27 -22.75 -19.20
N VAL A 316 2.71 -23.91 -19.70
CA VAL A 316 2.85 -24.21 -21.13
C VAL A 316 1.50 -24.57 -21.73
N THR A 317 0.79 -25.54 -21.17
CA THR A 317 -0.50 -26.00 -21.69
C THR A 317 -1.67 -25.09 -21.32
N GLY A 318 -1.57 -24.35 -20.22
CA GLY A 318 -2.64 -23.51 -19.66
C GLY A 318 -3.52 -24.24 -18.64
N GLN A 319 -3.24 -25.53 -18.37
CA GLN A 319 -4.00 -26.32 -17.40
C GLN A 319 -3.93 -25.70 -16.00
N GLY A 320 -5.09 -25.60 -15.31
CA GLY A 320 -5.20 -25.13 -13.93
C GLY A 320 -4.94 -23.63 -13.73
N ILE A 321 -4.65 -22.87 -14.81
CA ILE A 321 -4.37 -21.45 -14.73
C ILE A 321 -5.61 -20.62 -14.36
N PRO A 322 -6.79 -20.80 -14.99
CA PRO A 322 -7.98 -20.04 -14.65
C PRO A 322 -8.37 -20.21 -13.18
N GLU A 323 -8.32 -21.43 -12.67
CA GLU A 323 -8.65 -21.76 -11.28
C GLU A 323 -7.68 -21.06 -10.31
N LEU A 324 -6.38 -21.04 -10.63
CA LEU A 324 -5.37 -20.34 -9.84
C LEU A 324 -5.60 -18.83 -9.86
N GLN A 325 -5.91 -18.22 -11.03
CA GLN A 325 -6.19 -16.79 -11.15
C GLN A 325 -7.36 -16.36 -10.25
N TYR A 326 -8.49 -17.10 -10.31
CA TYR A 326 -9.64 -16.82 -9.45
C TYR A 326 -9.34 -17.00 -7.97
N ALA A 327 -8.59 -18.03 -7.61
CA ALA A 327 -8.23 -18.30 -6.23
C ALA A 327 -7.31 -17.22 -5.66
N LEU A 328 -6.30 -16.77 -6.42
CA LEU A 328 -5.43 -15.68 -6.04
C LEU A 328 -6.21 -14.38 -5.86
N GLY A 329 -7.08 -14.04 -6.82
CA GLY A 329 -7.90 -12.83 -6.76
C GLY A 329 -8.85 -12.84 -5.55
N ARG A 330 -9.50 -13.97 -5.27
CA ARG A 330 -10.32 -14.13 -4.07
C ARG A 330 -9.50 -13.93 -2.79
N ARG A 331 -8.31 -14.53 -2.70
CA ARG A 331 -7.43 -14.40 -1.54
C ARG A 331 -6.95 -12.96 -1.36
N VAL A 332 -6.62 -12.26 -2.44
CA VAL A 332 -6.26 -10.84 -2.41
C VAL A 332 -7.42 -10.00 -1.88
N LYS A 333 -8.66 -10.25 -2.33
CA LYS A 333 -9.86 -9.57 -1.80
C LYS A 333 -10.06 -9.80 -0.30
N GLU A 334 -9.93 -11.06 0.16
CA GLU A 334 -10.05 -11.40 1.57
C GLU A 334 -9.02 -10.65 2.44
N VAL A 335 -7.78 -10.54 1.96
CA VAL A 335 -6.72 -9.81 2.66
C VAL A 335 -6.96 -8.30 2.63
N ARG A 336 -7.42 -7.74 1.49
CA ARG A 336 -7.79 -6.32 1.38
C ARG A 336 -8.94 -5.96 2.34
N ALA A 337 -9.94 -6.84 2.48
CA ALA A 337 -11.06 -6.65 3.38
C ALA A 337 -10.74 -6.90 4.87
N GLY A 338 -9.48 -7.16 5.21
CA GLY A 338 -9.06 -7.40 6.60
C GLY A 338 -9.57 -8.72 7.21
N VAL A 339 -10.15 -9.62 6.41
CA VAL A 339 -10.76 -10.89 6.87
C VAL A 339 -9.69 -11.91 7.31
N HIS A 340 -8.44 -11.71 6.96
CA HIS A 340 -7.34 -12.63 7.30
C HIS A 340 -6.46 -12.05 8.42
N ALA A 341 -6.74 -12.45 9.66
CA ALA A 341 -5.76 -12.38 10.74
C ALA A 341 -4.58 -13.33 10.42
N PRO A 342 -3.30 -12.92 10.60
CA PRO A 342 -2.16 -13.78 10.37
C PRO A 342 -2.28 -15.05 11.23
N ARG A 343 -2.04 -16.21 10.65
CA ARG A 343 -2.02 -17.49 11.37
C ARG A 343 -1.01 -17.42 12.52
N LYS A 344 -1.46 -17.69 13.75
CA LYS A 344 -0.54 -17.88 14.90
C LYS A 344 0.39 -19.05 14.53
N PRO A 345 1.72 -18.88 14.65
CA PRO A 345 2.65 -19.97 14.37
C PRO A 345 2.35 -21.13 15.29
N ALA A 346 2.30 -22.36 14.75
CA ALA A 346 2.18 -23.56 15.53
C ALA A 346 3.38 -23.61 16.49
N ARG A 347 3.15 -23.46 17.80
CA ARG A 347 4.19 -23.61 18.82
C ARG A 347 4.78 -25.01 18.66
N LYS A 348 5.98 -25.12 18.07
CA LYS A 348 6.79 -26.33 18.20
C LYS A 348 7.04 -26.50 19.70
N LYS A 349 6.45 -27.54 20.29
CA LYS A 349 6.83 -28.00 21.63
C LYS A 349 8.29 -28.43 21.51
N VAL A 350 9.19 -27.54 21.89
CA VAL A 350 10.58 -27.91 22.16
C VAL A 350 10.52 -28.83 23.38
N ALA A 351 10.73 -30.13 23.14
CA ALA A 351 10.87 -31.12 24.20
C ALA A 351 12.10 -30.74 25.03
N ALA A 352 11.85 -30.10 26.18
CA ALA A 352 12.91 -29.81 27.15
C ALA A 352 13.50 -31.15 27.61
N ARG A 353 14.67 -31.50 27.08
CA ARG A 353 15.52 -32.56 27.64
C ARG A 353 15.90 -32.14 29.06
N LYS A 354 15.23 -32.72 30.06
CA LYS A 354 15.63 -32.64 31.47
C LYS A 354 16.95 -33.39 31.63
N THR A 355 18.07 -32.70 31.53
CA THR A 355 19.34 -33.15 32.07
C THR A 355 19.40 -32.67 33.55
N ALA A 356 18.86 -33.52 34.41
CA ALA A 356 19.05 -33.35 35.86
C ALA A 356 20.52 -33.72 36.20
N LYS A 357 21.40 -32.74 36.29
CA LYS A 357 22.69 -32.89 36.96
C LYS A 357 22.43 -32.86 38.48
N ARG A 358 22.56 -34.04 39.13
CA ARG A 358 22.63 -34.17 40.60
C ARG A 358 23.85 -33.39 41.09
N ILE A 359 23.59 -32.38 41.90
CA ILE A 359 24.63 -31.70 42.70
C ILE A 359 24.79 -32.48 44.00
N PRO A 360 26.00 -32.95 44.39
CA PRO A 360 26.20 -33.63 45.66
C PRO A 360 26.09 -32.64 46.84
N LYS A 361 25.33 -33.03 47.89
CA LYS A 361 25.20 -32.28 49.14
C LYS A 361 26.56 -32.19 49.84
N ARG A 362 27.08 -30.99 50.05
CA ARG A 362 28.23 -30.71 50.94
C ARG A 362 27.82 -30.95 52.40
N ALA A 363 28.68 -31.71 53.11
CA ALA A 363 28.58 -32.03 54.53
C ALA A 363 28.69 -30.77 55.42
N ALA A 364 27.86 -30.75 56.45
CA ALA A 364 27.83 -29.71 57.44
C ALA A 364 29.10 -29.76 58.35
N PHE A 365 29.82 -28.66 58.42
CA PHE A 365 30.97 -28.48 59.33
C PHE A 365 30.46 -28.02 60.64
N LYS A 366 30.61 -28.87 61.68
CA LYS A 366 30.33 -28.55 63.10
C LYS A 366 31.35 -27.51 63.63
N LYS A 367 30.87 -26.34 64.03
CA LYS A 367 31.68 -25.42 64.86
C LYS A 367 31.80 -25.96 66.25
N ARG A 368 33.03 -26.30 66.69
CA ARG A 368 33.43 -26.48 68.11
C ARG A 368 33.64 -25.10 68.76
N LYS A 369 32.95 -24.86 69.87
CA LYS A 369 33.28 -23.82 70.86
C LYS A 369 34.42 -24.35 71.71
N SER A 370 35.41 -23.55 71.96
CA SER A 370 36.25 -23.60 73.20
C SER A 370 36.77 -22.19 73.47
N ARG A 371 36.39 -21.76 74.59
CA ARG A 371 37.06 -20.93 75.61
C ARG A 371 37.91 -19.76 75.15
#